data_ced89d4caa3f31b3a17b63c8ba471375
#
_entry.id   ced89d4caa3f31b3a17b63c8ba471375
#
_cell.length_a   1.000
_cell.length_b   1.000
_cell.length_c   1.000
_cell.angle_alpha   90.00
_cell.angle_beta   90.00
_cell.angle_gamma   90.00
#
_symmetry.space_group_name_H-M   'P 1'
#
loop_
_entity.id
_entity.type
_entity.pdbx_description
1 polymer ?
#
loop_
_entity_poly.entity_id
_entity_poly.type
_entity_poly.pdbx_seq_one_letter_code
_entity_poly.pdbx_strand_id
1 'polypeptide(L)'
;MKVYLVAGEPSGDKLGAELMAGLKSCAPYELDFCGVGGFLMEEQGLTSLFPISEIAVMGIGEILAKYSFLKKRIKNTVDDILRLKPDVLITIDAPEFSLRVAKMVRKKLFINTIHYVAPTVWAWRPNRAKKISGYVDHILALFPFEPPYMQREGISCDFVGHPVANENLPEPSLVKKFRQQHKIGENDTLVAFLPGSRISEVDRLMPVFKNVSSLLISQKLNTRIVTVVAPAVEHIVVENLQRWGNNIIVVTKDDLSSNDFQKLKRVVFASCDIALAASGTVSLELASTETPMVIAYDMGFLSRLVFRLLVSVKSVNLVNLISEQHTIPEFIGSNCKPDKIFQALVNQLEDPIGQKTAMRKSLDLLSVGGEHSGTVAAKSVIDFLEKRKT
;
A
#
# COMPACT_ATOMS: atom_id res chain seq x y z
N MET A 1 -24.34 12.02 -14.43
CA MET A 1 -23.50 10.90 -14.91
C MET A 1 -23.49 9.82 -13.83
N LYS A 2 -23.76 8.57 -14.19
CA LYS A 2 -23.74 7.44 -13.25
C LYS A 2 -22.37 6.77 -13.26
N VAL A 3 -21.71 6.74 -12.11
CA VAL A 3 -20.36 6.19 -11.92
C VAL A 3 -20.46 4.94 -11.05
N TYR A 4 -20.06 3.80 -11.59
CA TYR A 4 -20.00 2.56 -10.84
C TYR A 4 -18.57 2.29 -10.35
N LEU A 5 -18.38 2.28 -9.03
CA LEU A 5 -17.07 2.05 -8.42
C LEU A 5 -16.99 0.65 -7.78
N VAL A 6 -15.81 0.03 -7.90
CA VAL A 6 -15.56 -1.30 -7.29
C VAL A 6 -14.22 -1.26 -6.55
N ALA A 7 -14.26 -1.16 -5.24
CA ALA A 7 -13.12 -1.32 -4.35
C ALA A 7 -13.19 -2.67 -3.63
N GLY A 8 -12.10 -3.39 -3.53
CA GLY A 8 -12.06 -4.73 -2.93
C GLY A 8 -11.34 -4.82 -1.59
N GLU A 9 -10.70 -3.74 -1.16
CA GLU A 9 -9.87 -3.69 0.05
C GLU A 9 -9.97 -2.31 0.71
N PRO A 10 -9.66 -2.17 2.02
CA PRO A 10 -9.69 -0.88 2.72
C PRO A 10 -8.79 0.20 2.10
N SER A 11 -7.67 -0.18 1.48
CA SER A 11 -6.81 0.73 0.69
C SER A 11 -7.54 1.30 -0.52
N GLY A 12 -8.29 0.43 -1.23
CA GLY A 12 -9.12 0.83 -2.36
C GLY A 12 -10.31 1.71 -1.94
N ASP A 13 -10.88 1.50 -0.75
CA ASP A 13 -11.94 2.35 -0.18
C ASP A 13 -11.43 3.79 0.04
N LYS A 14 -10.22 3.95 0.62
CA LYS A 14 -9.60 5.27 0.79
C LYS A 14 -9.38 5.96 -0.56
N LEU A 15 -8.76 5.28 -1.51
CA LEU A 15 -8.53 5.81 -2.87
C LEU A 15 -9.84 6.17 -3.57
N GLY A 16 -10.86 5.33 -3.42
CA GLY A 16 -12.19 5.56 -3.99
C GLY A 16 -12.87 6.79 -3.41
N ALA A 17 -12.81 6.98 -2.10
CA ALA A 17 -13.37 8.14 -1.42
C ALA A 17 -12.69 9.45 -1.86
N GLU A 18 -11.35 9.45 -1.96
CA GLU A 18 -10.59 10.60 -2.44
C GLU A 18 -10.92 10.92 -3.91
N LEU A 19 -11.03 9.90 -4.76
CA LEU A 19 -11.46 10.06 -6.15
C LEU A 19 -12.89 10.62 -6.25
N MET A 20 -13.84 10.11 -5.46
CA MET A 20 -15.23 10.59 -5.43
C MET A 20 -15.30 12.05 -4.99
N ALA A 21 -14.56 12.44 -3.96
CA ALA A 21 -14.45 13.84 -3.53
C ALA A 21 -13.89 14.74 -4.64
N GLY A 22 -12.83 14.29 -5.32
CA GLY A 22 -12.27 14.99 -6.47
C GLY A 22 -13.25 15.11 -7.64
N LEU A 23 -13.98 14.04 -7.97
CA LEU A 23 -14.99 14.06 -9.03
C LEU A 23 -16.12 15.05 -8.71
N LYS A 24 -16.63 15.08 -7.49
CA LYS A 24 -17.63 16.07 -7.05
C LYS A 24 -17.15 17.52 -7.18
N SER A 25 -15.85 17.73 -6.93
CA SER A 25 -15.25 19.07 -7.02
C SER A 25 -14.99 19.53 -8.45
N CYS A 26 -14.68 18.58 -9.37
CA CYS A 26 -14.21 18.90 -10.72
C CYS A 26 -15.27 18.75 -11.80
N ALA A 27 -16.27 17.85 -11.61
CA ALA A 27 -17.24 17.57 -12.64
C ALA A 27 -18.24 18.73 -12.82
N PRO A 28 -18.51 19.16 -14.06
CA PRO A 28 -19.49 20.22 -14.35
C PRO A 28 -20.94 19.74 -14.35
N TYR A 29 -21.20 18.48 -13.97
CA TYR A 29 -22.49 17.82 -13.99
C TYR A 29 -22.73 17.01 -12.71
N GLU A 30 -23.99 16.70 -12.44
CA GLU A 30 -24.38 15.88 -11.30
C GLU A 30 -23.87 14.43 -11.44
N LEU A 31 -23.40 13.88 -10.34
CA LEU A 31 -22.83 12.52 -10.24
C LEU A 31 -23.72 11.64 -9.36
N ASP A 32 -24.01 10.43 -9.87
CA ASP A 32 -24.70 9.37 -9.14
C ASP A 32 -23.71 8.22 -8.94
N PHE A 33 -23.34 7.94 -7.68
CA PHE A 33 -22.36 6.92 -7.30
C PHE A 33 -23.03 5.65 -6.84
N CYS A 34 -22.66 4.54 -7.43
CA CYS A 34 -23.11 3.22 -7.04
C CYS A 34 -21.95 2.20 -7.12
N GLY A 35 -22.07 1.04 -6.49
CA GLY A 35 -21.04 0.02 -6.62
C GLY A 35 -20.73 -0.78 -5.38
N VAL A 36 -19.47 -1.06 -5.16
CA VAL A 36 -18.93 -1.78 -4.00
C VAL A 36 -17.81 -0.96 -3.39
N GLY A 37 -17.98 -0.55 -2.14
CA GLY A 37 -17.03 0.24 -1.38
C GLY A 37 -17.17 0.01 0.11
N GLY A 38 -16.34 0.69 0.88
CA GLY A 38 -16.41 0.69 2.33
C GLY A 38 -16.93 2.01 2.89
N PHE A 39 -16.74 2.18 4.19
CA PHE A 39 -17.27 3.31 4.95
C PHE A 39 -16.84 4.68 4.39
N LEU A 40 -15.60 4.84 3.96
CA LEU A 40 -15.11 6.13 3.44
C LEU A 40 -15.78 6.52 2.12
N MET A 41 -16.03 5.56 1.23
CA MET A 41 -16.79 5.80 0.00
C MET A 41 -18.28 6.02 0.29
N GLU A 42 -18.84 5.36 1.31
CA GLU A 42 -20.24 5.58 1.75
C GLU A 42 -20.41 7.00 2.31
N GLU A 43 -19.44 7.53 3.07
CA GLU A 43 -19.42 8.96 3.48
C GLU A 43 -19.39 9.92 2.28
N GLN A 44 -18.86 9.46 1.14
CA GLN A 44 -18.92 10.18 -0.12
C GLN A 44 -20.19 9.90 -0.93
N GLY A 45 -21.21 9.27 -0.35
CA GLY A 45 -22.51 9.06 -0.97
C GLY A 45 -22.60 7.84 -1.88
N LEU A 46 -21.65 6.90 -1.78
CA LEU A 46 -21.81 5.59 -2.41
C LEU A 46 -22.83 4.76 -1.63
N THR A 47 -23.74 4.09 -2.33
CA THR A 47 -24.51 2.99 -1.75
C THR A 47 -23.86 1.68 -2.13
N SER A 48 -23.23 0.99 -1.14
CA SER A 48 -22.52 -0.25 -1.41
C SER A 48 -23.48 -1.42 -1.62
N LEU A 49 -23.25 -2.22 -2.67
CA LEU A 49 -24.05 -3.40 -2.99
C LEU A 49 -23.99 -4.49 -1.89
N PHE A 50 -22.87 -4.57 -1.20
CA PHE A 50 -22.63 -5.43 -0.02
C PHE A 50 -21.42 -4.91 0.75
N PRO A 51 -21.26 -5.30 2.03
CA PRO A 51 -20.10 -4.87 2.83
C PRO A 51 -18.76 -5.28 2.20
N ILE A 52 -17.81 -4.34 2.08
CA ILE A 52 -16.48 -4.59 1.50
C ILE A 52 -15.72 -5.71 2.24
N SER A 53 -15.99 -5.90 3.55
CA SER A 53 -15.39 -6.96 4.38
C SER A 53 -15.66 -8.37 3.86
N GLU A 54 -16.68 -8.56 3.05
CA GLU A 54 -17.01 -9.86 2.46
C GLU A 54 -16.03 -10.29 1.36
N ILE A 55 -15.35 -9.34 0.74
CA ILE A 55 -14.40 -9.56 -0.37
C ILE A 55 -12.96 -9.21 -0.01
N ALA A 56 -12.73 -8.52 1.10
CA ALA A 56 -11.41 -8.22 1.64
C ALA A 56 -10.77 -9.51 2.19
N VAL A 57 -10.27 -10.35 1.30
CA VAL A 57 -9.71 -11.67 1.66
C VAL A 57 -8.18 -11.54 1.70
N MET A 58 -7.60 -11.74 2.88
CA MET A 58 -6.17 -11.72 3.09
C MET A 58 -5.58 -13.13 3.11
N GLY A 59 -4.87 -13.50 2.04
CA GLY A 59 -4.07 -14.73 1.97
C GLY A 59 -4.61 -15.81 1.03
N ILE A 60 -3.68 -16.59 0.46
CA ILE A 60 -3.98 -17.63 -0.56
C ILE A 60 -4.88 -18.74 0.00
N GLY A 61 -4.70 -19.13 1.28
CA GLY A 61 -5.51 -20.17 1.92
C GLY A 61 -6.97 -19.73 2.09
N GLU A 62 -7.22 -18.49 2.48
CA GLU A 62 -8.57 -17.93 2.61
C GLU A 62 -9.26 -17.76 1.25
N ILE A 63 -8.49 -17.38 0.22
CA ILE A 63 -9.00 -17.27 -1.16
C ILE A 63 -9.54 -18.63 -1.63
N LEU A 64 -8.83 -19.73 -1.36
CA LEU A 64 -9.28 -21.08 -1.73
C LEU A 64 -10.53 -21.48 -0.97
N ALA A 65 -10.59 -21.24 0.34
CA ALA A 65 -11.75 -21.58 1.17
C ALA A 65 -13.00 -20.75 0.80
N LYS A 66 -12.83 -19.48 0.42
CA LYS A 66 -13.92 -18.55 0.07
C LYS A 66 -14.13 -18.41 -1.44
N TYR A 67 -13.49 -19.23 -2.29
CA TYR A 67 -13.51 -19.05 -3.74
C TYR A 67 -14.92 -19.08 -4.35
N SER A 68 -15.78 -19.98 -3.92
CA SER A 68 -17.17 -20.07 -4.39
C SER A 68 -17.97 -18.81 -4.01
N PHE A 69 -17.75 -18.30 -2.81
CA PHE A 69 -18.38 -17.08 -2.31
C PHE A 69 -17.89 -15.84 -3.08
N LEU A 70 -16.57 -15.71 -3.27
CA LEU A 70 -15.98 -14.62 -4.08
C LEU A 70 -16.53 -14.64 -5.51
N LYS A 71 -16.65 -15.81 -6.12
CA LYS A 71 -17.24 -15.98 -7.45
C LYS A 71 -18.72 -15.54 -7.49
N LYS A 72 -19.48 -15.81 -6.43
CA LYS A 72 -20.86 -15.33 -6.29
C LYS A 72 -20.91 -13.81 -6.20
N ARG A 73 -20.03 -13.17 -5.41
CA ARG A 73 -19.96 -11.69 -5.28
C ARG A 73 -19.54 -11.02 -6.60
N ILE A 74 -18.58 -11.60 -7.32
CA ILE A 74 -18.23 -11.15 -8.68
C ILE A 74 -19.46 -11.18 -9.59
N LYS A 75 -20.22 -12.30 -9.59
CA LYS A 75 -21.43 -12.41 -10.41
C LYS A 75 -22.48 -11.37 -10.02
N ASN A 76 -22.74 -11.19 -8.70
CA ASN A 76 -23.69 -10.20 -8.21
C ASN A 76 -23.34 -8.79 -8.69
N THR A 77 -22.06 -8.41 -8.57
CA THR A 77 -21.55 -7.09 -9.03
C THR A 77 -21.72 -6.92 -10.55
N VAL A 78 -21.40 -7.95 -11.32
CA VAL A 78 -21.61 -7.93 -12.79
C VAL A 78 -23.09 -7.77 -13.14
N ASP A 79 -23.97 -8.54 -12.52
CA ASP A 79 -25.42 -8.50 -12.79
C ASP A 79 -26.01 -7.12 -12.41
N ASP A 80 -25.52 -6.51 -11.33
CA ASP A 80 -25.92 -5.16 -10.93
C ASP A 80 -25.45 -4.08 -11.93
N ILE A 81 -24.18 -4.15 -12.40
CA ILE A 81 -23.67 -3.25 -13.45
C ILE A 81 -24.52 -3.37 -14.73
N LEU A 82 -24.84 -4.59 -15.15
CA LEU A 82 -25.65 -4.83 -16.34
C LEU A 82 -27.08 -4.29 -16.20
N ARG A 83 -27.65 -4.32 -14.99
CA ARG A 83 -28.96 -3.77 -14.66
C ARG A 83 -28.94 -2.24 -14.66
N LEU A 84 -27.95 -1.62 -14.03
CA LEU A 84 -27.85 -0.17 -13.83
C LEU A 84 -27.36 0.57 -15.07
N LYS A 85 -26.58 -0.12 -15.95
CA LYS A 85 -25.96 0.44 -17.16
C LYS A 85 -25.30 1.80 -16.91
N PRO A 86 -24.29 1.88 -16.02
CA PRO A 86 -23.62 3.13 -15.69
C PRO A 86 -22.86 3.69 -16.90
N ASP A 87 -22.53 4.99 -16.87
CA ASP A 87 -21.75 5.67 -17.90
C ASP A 87 -20.27 5.27 -17.88
N VAL A 88 -19.77 4.94 -16.71
CA VAL A 88 -18.37 4.50 -16.50
C VAL A 88 -18.28 3.48 -15.35
N LEU A 89 -17.40 2.49 -15.55
CA LEU A 89 -16.98 1.54 -14.52
C LEU A 89 -15.57 1.89 -14.07
N ILE A 90 -15.39 2.17 -12.78
CA ILE A 90 -14.09 2.43 -12.16
C ILE A 90 -13.78 1.31 -11.16
N THR A 91 -12.78 0.50 -11.47
CA THR A 91 -12.29 -0.57 -10.59
C THR A 91 -11.05 -0.09 -9.85
N ILE A 92 -10.94 -0.36 -8.55
CA ILE A 92 -9.89 0.17 -7.70
C ILE A 92 -9.16 -0.96 -7.01
N ASP A 93 -7.85 -1.11 -7.28
CA ASP A 93 -7.00 -2.15 -6.70
C ASP A 93 -7.63 -3.56 -6.73
N ALA A 94 -7.27 -4.46 -5.79
CA ALA A 94 -7.84 -5.81 -5.64
C ALA A 94 -8.06 -6.55 -6.98
N PRO A 95 -7.02 -6.77 -7.80
CA PRO A 95 -7.16 -7.21 -9.20
C PRO A 95 -7.82 -8.59 -9.35
N GLU A 96 -7.78 -9.42 -8.32
CA GLU A 96 -8.42 -10.74 -8.33
C GLU A 96 -9.95 -10.66 -8.24
N PHE A 97 -10.47 -9.55 -7.75
CA PHE A 97 -11.90 -9.25 -7.75
C PHE A 97 -12.24 -8.24 -8.86
N SER A 98 -11.67 -7.06 -8.79
CA SER A 98 -12.03 -5.89 -9.59
C SER A 98 -11.80 -6.10 -11.09
N LEU A 99 -10.65 -6.64 -11.50
CA LEU A 99 -10.37 -6.93 -12.92
C LEU A 99 -11.17 -8.12 -13.45
N ARG A 100 -11.59 -9.06 -12.60
CA ARG A 100 -12.51 -10.13 -13.02
C ARG A 100 -13.92 -9.59 -13.30
N VAL A 101 -14.40 -8.65 -12.47
CA VAL A 101 -15.65 -7.92 -12.72
C VAL A 101 -15.56 -7.19 -14.06
N ALA A 102 -14.54 -6.34 -14.26
CA ALA A 102 -14.31 -5.61 -15.51
C ALA A 102 -14.32 -6.53 -16.75
N LYS A 103 -13.58 -7.65 -16.68
CA LYS A 103 -13.51 -8.64 -17.76
C LYS A 103 -14.87 -9.29 -18.08
N MET A 104 -15.66 -9.59 -17.05
CA MET A 104 -16.99 -10.20 -17.26
C MET A 104 -18.01 -9.20 -17.79
N VAL A 105 -17.95 -7.94 -17.33
CA VAL A 105 -18.79 -6.85 -17.83
C VAL A 105 -18.50 -6.60 -19.30
N ARG A 106 -17.22 -6.45 -19.69
CA ARG A 106 -16.81 -6.18 -21.09
C ARG A 106 -17.33 -7.22 -22.10
N LYS A 107 -17.53 -8.47 -21.68
CA LYS A 107 -18.11 -9.53 -22.54
C LYS A 107 -19.58 -9.32 -22.86
N LYS A 108 -20.32 -8.54 -22.06
CA LYS A 108 -21.77 -8.39 -22.14
C LYS A 108 -22.22 -6.96 -22.43
N LEU A 109 -21.41 -5.99 -22.02
CA LEU A 109 -21.71 -4.57 -22.13
C LEU A 109 -20.43 -3.80 -22.47
N PHE A 110 -20.50 -2.98 -23.52
CA PHE A 110 -19.44 -2.03 -23.82
C PHE A 110 -19.65 -0.78 -22.95
N ILE A 111 -18.73 -0.57 -22.00
CA ILE A 111 -18.72 0.56 -21.07
C ILE A 111 -17.29 1.04 -20.91
N ASN A 112 -17.09 2.36 -20.80
CA ASN A 112 -15.78 2.91 -20.43
C ASN A 112 -15.31 2.34 -19.10
N THR A 113 -14.18 1.65 -19.11
CA THR A 113 -13.64 0.96 -17.93
C THR A 113 -12.30 1.53 -17.55
N ILE A 114 -12.24 2.11 -16.35
CA ILE A 114 -11.05 2.71 -15.78
C ILE A 114 -10.57 1.82 -14.63
N HIS A 115 -9.28 1.60 -14.53
CA HIS A 115 -8.69 0.86 -13.39
C HIS A 115 -7.74 1.76 -12.62
N TYR A 116 -8.01 1.96 -11.36
CA TYR A 116 -7.17 2.75 -10.45
C TYR A 116 -6.22 1.81 -9.70
N VAL A 117 -4.96 2.12 -9.66
CA VAL A 117 -3.78 1.34 -9.26
C VAL A 117 -3.32 0.40 -10.39
N ALA A 118 -2.27 0.81 -11.09
CA ALA A 118 -1.68 0.01 -12.15
C ALA A 118 -1.19 -1.35 -11.63
N PRO A 119 -1.47 -2.45 -12.33
CA PRO A 119 -0.90 -3.75 -11.94
C PRO A 119 0.62 -3.71 -12.01
N THR A 120 1.30 -4.34 -11.04
CA THR A 120 2.76 -4.40 -10.89
C THR A 120 3.45 -5.20 -12.02
N VAL A 121 3.29 -4.75 -13.27
CA VAL A 121 3.88 -5.41 -14.45
C VAL A 121 5.37 -5.13 -14.60
N TRP A 122 5.85 -4.04 -14.04
CA TRP A 122 7.24 -3.61 -14.04
C TRP A 122 8.15 -4.50 -13.19
N ALA A 123 7.61 -5.20 -12.19
CA ALA A 123 8.38 -6.03 -11.30
C ALA A 123 8.51 -7.49 -11.78
N TRP A 124 7.42 -8.15 -12.25
CA TRP A 124 7.46 -9.59 -12.44
C TRP A 124 6.45 -10.24 -13.41
N ARG A 125 5.51 -9.51 -13.98
CA ARG A 125 4.49 -10.05 -14.91
C ARG A 125 4.19 -9.12 -16.09
N PRO A 126 5.14 -8.88 -16.99
CA PRO A 126 4.98 -7.91 -18.09
C PRO A 126 3.74 -8.20 -18.95
N ASN A 127 3.44 -9.49 -19.23
CA ASN A 127 2.29 -9.90 -20.03
C ASN A 127 0.92 -9.59 -19.38
N ARG A 128 0.89 -9.07 -18.14
CA ARG A 128 -0.39 -8.73 -17.48
C ARG A 128 -1.02 -7.49 -18.09
N ALA A 129 -0.23 -6.50 -18.48
CA ALA A 129 -0.73 -5.31 -19.19
C ALA A 129 -1.46 -5.73 -20.47
N LYS A 130 -0.84 -6.57 -21.31
CA LYS A 130 -1.48 -7.13 -22.52
C LYS A 130 -2.79 -7.85 -22.24
N LYS A 131 -2.90 -8.57 -21.12
CA LYS A 131 -4.14 -9.30 -20.77
C LYS A 131 -5.28 -8.36 -20.38
N ILE A 132 -5.00 -7.22 -19.78
CA ILE A 132 -6.03 -6.27 -19.33
C ILE A 132 -6.43 -5.28 -20.43
N SER A 133 -5.63 -5.06 -21.47
CA SER A 133 -5.93 -4.14 -22.58
C SER A 133 -7.24 -4.48 -23.33
N GLY A 134 -7.68 -5.73 -23.25
CA GLY A 134 -8.95 -6.16 -23.86
C GLY A 134 -10.21 -5.72 -23.08
N TYR A 135 -10.08 -5.20 -21.84
CA TYR A 135 -11.24 -4.86 -21.01
C TYR A 135 -11.04 -3.69 -20.06
N VAL A 136 -9.87 -3.06 -20.07
CA VAL A 136 -9.59 -1.79 -19.39
C VAL A 136 -9.18 -0.78 -20.44
N ASP A 137 -9.80 0.39 -20.44
CA ASP A 137 -9.56 1.43 -21.44
C ASP A 137 -8.56 2.48 -20.94
N HIS A 138 -8.56 2.74 -19.63
CA HIS A 138 -7.71 3.74 -19.00
C HIS A 138 -7.23 3.29 -17.63
N ILE A 139 -5.99 3.66 -17.26
CA ILE A 139 -5.40 3.35 -15.96
C ILE A 139 -4.97 4.65 -15.28
N LEU A 140 -5.31 4.75 -13.99
CA LEU A 140 -4.81 5.76 -13.07
C LEU A 140 -3.64 5.14 -12.30
N ALA A 141 -2.43 5.54 -12.65
CA ALA A 141 -1.18 4.99 -12.09
C ALA A 141 -0.73 5.77 -10.85
N LEU A 142 -0.26 5.06 -9.83
CA LEU A 142 0.27 5.65 -8.59
C LEU A 142 1.76 6.00 -8.66
N PHE A 143 2.49 5.41 -9.61
CA PHE A 143 3.94 5.62 -9.75
C PHE A 143 4.28 6.21 -11.11
N PRO A 144 5.24 7.18 -11.16
CA PRO A 144 5.58 7.90 -12.39
C PRO A 144 6.19 7.02 -13.48
N PHE A 145 6.73 5.86 -13.12
CA PHE A 145 7.33 4.91 -14.06
C PHE A 145 6.34 3.89 -14.66
N GLU A 146 5.07 3.86 -14.21
CA GLU A 146 4.07 2.86 -14.65
C GLU A 146 3.46 3.15 -16.03
N PRO A 147 3.14 4.42 -16.41
CA PRO A 147 2.46 4.71 -17.66
C PRO A 147 3.12 4.11 -18.91
N PRO A 148 4.46 4.15 -19.10
CA PRO A 148 5.08 3.57 -20.29
C PRO A 148 4.82 2.08 -20.50
N TYR A 149 4.66 1.31 -19.40
CA TYR A 149 4.36 -0.13 -19.49
C TYR A 149 2.93 -0.39 -19.97
N MET A 150 1.99 0.47 -19.61
CA MET A 150 0.58 0.35 -20.00
C MET A 150 0.37 0.84 -21.44
N GLN A 151 0.97 1.97 -21.78
CA GLN A 151 0.88 2.59 -23.11
C GLN A 151 1.47 1.70 -24.21
N ARG A 152 2.54 0.94 -23.94
CA ARG A 152 3.11 -0.06 -24.87
C ARG A 152 2.10 -1.13 -25.29
N GLU A 153 1.14 -1.44 -24.43
CA GLU A 153 0.08 -2.42 -24.70
C GLU A 153 -1.23 -1.75 -25.18
N GLY A 154 -1.17 -0.47 -25.55
CA GLY A 154 -2.31 0.29 -26.09
C GLY A 154 -3.34 0.73 -25.05
N ILE A 155 -3.01 0.72 -23.76
CA ILE A 155 -3.89 1.20 -22.70
C ILE A 155 -3.53 2.66 -22.40
N SER A 156 -4.54 3.56 -22.42
CA SER A 156 -4.36 4.93 -21.92
C SER A 156 -4.01 4.88 -20.43
N CYS A 157 -3.00 5.65 -20.03
CA CYS A 157 -2.54 5.63 -18.64
C CYS A 157 -1.98 6.98 -18.23
N ASP A 158 -2.49 7.53 -17.14
CA ASP A 158 -2.01 8.77 -16.53
C ASP A 158 -1.44 8.49 -15.15
N PHE A 159 -0.32 9.13 -14.85
CA PHE A 159 0.22 9.19 -13.50
C PHE A 159 -0.57 10.24 -12.70
N VAL A 160 -1.26 9.81 -11.64
CA VAL A 160 -2.15 10.66 -10.85
C VAL A 160 -1.61 10.99 -9.45
N GLY A 161 -0.38 10.54 -9.17
CA GLY A 161 0.24 10.71 -7.86
C GLY A 161 -0.16 9.64 -6.86
N HIS A 162 0.57 9.60 -5.75
CA HIS A 162 0.29 8.67 -4.66
C HIS A 162 -0.18 9.42 -3.42
N PRO A 163 -1.27 8.99 -2.72
CA PRO A 163 -1.80 9.70 -1.55
C PRO A 163 -0.78 10.02 -0.46
N VAL A 164 0.22 9.16 -0.30
CA VAL A 164 1.30 9.35 0.68
C VAL A 164 2.06 10.67 0.52
N ALA A 165 2.13 11.20 -0.70
CA ALA A 165 2.80 12.46 -0.99
C ALA A 165 2.02 13.70 -0.47
N ASN A 166 0.73 13.53 -0.20
CA ASN A 166 -0.12 14.59 0.33
C ASN A 166 -0.24 14.54 1.87
N GLU A 167 0.42 13.58 2.51
CA GLU A 167 0.32 13.39 3.95
C GLU A 167 1.32 14.28 4.68
N ASN A 168 0.84 15.19 5.55
CA ASN A 168 1.67 16.03 6.39
C ASN A 168 2.35 15.23 7.50
N LEU A 169 3.52 15.69 7.96
CA LEU A 169 4.15 15.14 9.15
C LEU A 169 3.20 15.21 10.35
N PRO A 170 3.21 14.18 11.23
CA PRO A 170 2.45 14.27 12.48
C PRO A 170 2.89 15.46 13.34
N GLU A 171 1.92 16.04 14.05
CA GLU A 171 2.19 17.13 14.99
C GLU A 171 3.28 16.75 16.00
N PRO A 172 4.33 17.57 16.22
CA PRO A 172 5.40 17.29 17.16
C PRO A 172 4.91 17.02 18.58
N SER A 173 3.81 17.64 18.97
CA SER A 173 3.13 17.42 20.26
C SER A 173 2.65 15.98 20.44
N LEU A 174 2.13 15.34 19.38
CA LEU A 174 1.69 13.93 19.38
C LEU A 174 2.86 12.99 19.46
N VAL A 175 3.95 13.27 18.75
CA VAL A 175 5.20 12.50 18.80
C VAL A 175 5.78 12.53 20.23
N LYS A 176 5.87 13.73 20.82
CA LYS A 176 6.35 13.88 22.21
C LYS A 176 5.45 13.16 23.21
N LYS A 177 4.12 13.27 23.05
CA LYS A 177 3.14 12.57 23.90
C LYS A 177 3.32 11.06 23.83
N PHE A 178 3.48 10.48 22.62
CA PHE A 178 3.72 9.05 22.46
C PHE A 178 4.98 8.59 23.18
N ARG A 179 6.12 9.28 22.99
CA ARG A 179 7.37 8.95 23.69
C ARG A 179 7.21 9.02 25.22
N GLN A 180 6.53 10.05 25.74
CA GLN A 180 6.26 10.20 27.18
C GLN A 180 5.37 9.09 27.74
N GLN A 181 4.27 8.74 27.06
CA GLN A 181 3.35 7.69 27.47
C GLN A 181 4.06 6.32 27.58
N HIS A 182 5.01 6.05 26.70
CA HIS A 182 5.77 4.81 26.70
C HIS A 182 7.09 4.92 27.45
N LYS A 183 7.33 6.01 28.21
CA LYS A 183 8.55 6.24 29.02
C LYS A 183 9.83 6.11 28.18
N ILE A 184 9.83 6.64 26.96
CA ILE A 184 10.98 6.67 26.05
C ILE A 184 11.73 7.97 26.34
N GLY A 185 12.96 7.86 26.87
CA GLY A 185 13.82 9.01 27.18
C GLY A 185 14.41 9.67 25.93
N GLU A 186 15.00 10.85 26.13
CA GLU A 186 15.65 11.58 25.03
C GLU A 186 16.89 10.83 24.49
N ASN A 187 17.57 10.08 25.36
CA ASN A 187 18.74 9.28 24.99
C ASN A 187 18.39 7.84 24.58
N ASP A 188 17.11 7.48 24.57
CA ASP A 188 16.69 6.17 24.13
C ASP A 188 16.53 6.15 22.61
N THR A 189 17.10 5.13 21.97
CA THR A 189 16.87 4.84 20.56
C THR A 189 15.61 4.02 20.40
N LEU A 190 14.59 4.57 19.73
CA LEU A 190 13.36 3.85 19.40
C LEU A 190 13.44 3.25 18.01
N VAL A 191 13.39 1.93 17.92
CA VAL A 191 13.47 1.19 16.66
C VAL A 191 12.11 0.58 16.32
N ALA A 192 11.56 0.91 15.15
CA ALA A 192 10.36 0.24 14.66
C ALA A 192 10.72 -1.11 14.04
N PHE A 193 10.04 -2.19 14.46
CA PHE A 193 10.12 -3.52 13.84
C PHE A 193 8.82 -3.84 13.13
N LEU A 194 8.87 -3.96 11.79
CA LEU A 194 7.71 -4.12 10.91
C LEU A 194 7.86 -5.38 10.07
N PRO A 195 7.55 -6.58 10.63
CA PRO A 195 7.89 -7.87 10.02
C PRO A 195 7.01 -8.25 8.83
N GLY A 196 6.06 -7.40 8.43
CA GLY A 196 5.17 -7.61 7.31
C GLY A 196 3.71 -7.76 7.72
N SER A 197 2.84 -7.92 6.71
CA SER A 197 1.40 -8.03 6.86
C SER A 197 0.85 -9.42 6.48
N ARG A 198 1.71 -10.33 6.03
CA ARG A 198 1.34 -11.69 5.63
C ARG A 198 1.99 -12.71 6.55
N ILE A 199 1.27 -13.78 6.87
CA ILE A 199 1.77 -14.88 7.72
C ILE A 199 3.14 -15.37 7.24
N SER A 200 3.29 -15.63 5.95
CA SER A 200 4.55 -16.11 5.37
C SER A 200 5.73 -15.14 5.46
N GLU A 201 5.48 -13.84 5.53
CA GLU A 201 6.49 -12.81 5.75
C GLU A 201 6.91 -12.82 7.23
N VAL A 202 5.93 -12.78 8.13
CA VAL A 202 6.13 -12.79 9.57
C VAL A 202 6.91 -14.03 10.01
N ASP A 203 6.49 -15.24 9.61
CA ASP A 203 7.15 -16.50 9.98
C ASP A 203 8.63 -16.52 9.61
N ARG A 204 9.01 -15.88 8.51
CA ARG A 204 10.39 -15.84 8.03
C ARG A 204 11.21 -14.72 8.67
N LEU A 205 10.62 -13.55 8.87
CA LEU A 205 11.33 -12.37 9.32
C LEU A 205 11.42 -12.28 10.85
N MET A 206 10.45 -12.82 11.60
CA MET A 206 10.47 -12.77 13.06
C MET A 206 11.74 -13.38 13.69
N PRO A 207 12.25 -14.56 13.25
CA PRO A 207 13.52 -15.09 13.75
C PRO A 207 14.72 -14.18 13.48
N VAL A 208 14.76 -13.55 12.31
CA VAL A 208 15.82 -12.58 11.95
C VAL A 208 15.72 -11.35 12.83
N PHE A 209 14.53 -10.78 12.99
CA PHE A 209 14.26 -9.60 13.81
C PHE A 209 14.61 -9.85 15.28
N LYS A 210 14.31 -11.05 15.81
CA LYS A 210 14.70 -11.44 17.17
C LYS A 210 16.21 -11.37 17.36
N ASN A 211 16.98 -11.92 16.42
CA ASN A 211 18.44 -11.91 16.52
C ASN A 211 18.98 -10.47 16.39
N VAL A 212 18.41 -9.63 15.52
CA VAL A 212 18.76 -8.22 15.42
C VAL A 212 18.45 -7.48 16.74
N SER A 213 17.30 -7.76 17.36
CA SER A 213 16.96 -7.14 18.67
C SER A 213 17.96 -7.49 19.75
N SER A 214 18.42 -8.75 19.79
CA SER A 214 19.45 -9.21 20.73
C SER A 214 20.78 -8.49 20.51
N LEU A 215 21.17 -8.26 19.25
CA LEU A 215 22.38 -7.49 18.92
C LEU A 215 22.27 -6.02 19.36
N LEU A 216 21.13 -5.37 19.07
CA LEU A 216 20.87 -3.98 19.49
C LEU A 216 20.96 -3.81 21.02
N ILE A 217 20.37 -4.73 21.77
CA ILE A 217 20.38 -4.71 23.25
C ILE A 217 21.80 -4.98 23.81
N SER A 218 22.52 -5.94 23.21
CA SER A 218 23.87 -6.34 23.70
C SER A 218 24.92 -5.24 23.53
N GLN A 219 24.78 -4.38 22.55
CA GLN A 219 25.68 -3.24 22.27
C GLN A 219 25.46 -2.04 23.20
N LYS A 220 24.67 -2.21 24.27
CA LYS A 220 24.36 -1.15 25.26
C LYS A 220 23.76 0.13 24.67
N LEU A 221 23.16 0.05 23.50
CA LEU A 221 22.29 1.09 23.01
C LEU A 221 21.05 1.05 23.92
N ASN A 222 20.63 2.17 24.48
CA ASN A 222 19.36 2.28 25.20
C ASN A 222 18.21 2.09 24.22
N THR A 223 18.11 0.86 23.68
CA THR A 223 17.20 0.55 22.59
C THR A 223 15.84 0.14 23.14
N ARG A 224 14.81 0.80 22.66
CA ARG A 224 13.42 0.40 22.81
C ARG A 224 12.90 -0.04 21.45
N ILE A 225 12.06 -1.05 21.42
CA ILE A 225 11.49 -1.57 20.18
C ILE A 225 9.99 -1.29 20.19
N VAL A 226 9.46 -0.82 19.07
CA VAL A 226 8.02 -0.71 18.84
C VAL A 226 7.64 -1.49 17.59
N THR A 227 6.53 -2.18 17.66
CA THR A 227 5.94 -2.89 16.51
C THR A 227 4.52 -2.42 16.29
N VAL A 228 4.23 -1.91 15.10
CA VAL A 228 2.85 -1.66 14.67
C VAL A 228 2.36 -2.86 13.89
N VAL A 229 1.38 -3.55 14.42
CA VAL A 229 0.97 -4.86 13.94
C VAL A 229 -0.21 -4.74 12.96
N ALA A 230 -0.07 -5.36 11.79
CA ALA A 230 -1.18 -5.47 10.86
C ALA A 230 -2.23 -6.46 11.40
N PRO A 231 -3.54 -6.11 11.36
CA PRO A 231 -4.59 -6.94 11.97
C PRO A 231 -4.59 -8.41 11.52
N ALA A 232 -4.24 -8.66 10.25
CA ALA A 232 -4.23 -10.01 9.68
C ALA A 232 -3.19 -10.97 10.30
N VAL A 233 -2.16 -10.44 10.95
CA VAL A 233 -1.06 -11.23 11.53
C VAL A 233 -0.87 -10.97 13.02
N GLU A 234 -1.81 -10.27 13.65
CA GLU A 234 -1.70 -9.79 15.02
C GLU A 234 -1.39 -10.92 16.02
N HIS A 235 -2.18 -11.98 16.01
CA HIS A 235 -2.01 -13.11 16.93
C HIS A 235 -0.63 -13.75 16.83
N ILE A 236 -0.09 -13.92 15.60
CA ILE A 236 1.22 -14.54 15.37
C ILE A 236 2.33 -13.61 15.85
N VAL A 237 2.25 -12.31 15.53
CA VAL A 237 3.27 -11.33 15.90
C VAL A 237 3.30 -11.17 17.42
N VAL A 238 2.16 -10.98 18.06
CA VAL A 238 2.04 -10.81 19.53
C VAL A 238 2.58 -12.04 20.27
N GLU A 239 2.19 -13.25 19.85
CA GLU A 239 2.69 -14.51 20.44
C GLU A 239 4.22 -14.62 20.32
N ASN A 240 4.78 -14.29 19.18
CA ASN A 240 6.24 -14.28 19.01
C ASN A 240 6.92 -13.26 19.93
N LEU A 241 6.41 -12.03 20.01
CA LEU A 241 7.00 -10.94 20.79
C LEU A 241 6.98 -11.21 22.30
N GLN A 242 5.97 -11.89 22.81
CA GLN A 242 5.91 -12.32 24.21
C GLN A 242 7.13 -13.16 24.64
N ARG A 243 7.73 -13.87 23.69
CA ARG A 243 8.93 -14.70 23.91
C ARG A 243 10.25 -13.92 23.82
N TRP A 244 10.23 -12.60 23.51
CA TRP A 244 11.45 -11.80 23.31
C TRP A 244 11.85 -10.97 24.54
N GLY A 245 10.97 -10.85 25.54
CA GLY A 245 11.20 -10.06 26.76
C GLY A 245 10.43 -8.74 26.80
N ASN A 246 10.61 -7.95 27.86
CA ASN A 246 9.67 -6.90 28.28
C ASN A 246 9.88 -5.51 27.68
N ASN A 247 10.76 -5.33 26.70
CA ASN A 247 11.13 -3.99 26.18
C ASN A 247 10.47 -3.65 24.83
N ILE A 248 9.38 -4.32 24.47
CA ILE A 248 8.74 -4.14 23.18
C ILE A 248 7.36 -3.49 23.39
N ILE A 249 7.15 -2.38 22.69
CA ILE A 249 5.87 -1.70 22.62
C ILE A 249 5.11 -2.29 21.45
N VAL A 250 3.94 -2.87 21.70
CA VAL A 250 3.07 -3.44 20.67
C VAL A 250 1.91 -2.49 20.44
N VAL A 251 1.71 -2.05 19.21
CA VAL A 251 0.62 -1.18 18.80
C VAL A 251 -0.28 -1.96 17.85
N THR A 252 -1.50 -2.21 18.27
CA THR A 252 -2.54 -2.94 17.55
C THR A 252 -3.67 -2.01 17.14
N LYS A 253 -4.56 -2.48 16.31
CA LYS A 253 -5.74 -1.71 15.92
C LYS A 253 -6.76 -1.62 17.04
N ASP A 254 -6.88 -2.67 17.85
CA ASP A 254 -7.90 -2.83 18.93
C ASP A 254 -9.28 -2.28 18.47
N ASP A 255 -9.92 -1.45 19.30
CA ASP A 255 -11.22 -0.83 19.00
C ASP A 255 -11.11 0.46 18.16
N LEU A 256 -9.93 0.81 17.66
CA LEU A 256 -9.75 2.02 16.85
C LEU A 256 -10.43 1.91 15.50
N SER A 257 -10.97 3.01 15.01
CA SER A 257 -11.35 3.12 13.61
C SER A 257 -10.13 2.92 12.70
N SER A 258 -10.33 2.50 11.46
CA SER A 258 -9.22 2.36 10.52
C SER A 258 -8.45 3.67 10.33
N ASN A 259 -9.14 4.81 10.33
CA ASN A 259 -8.53 6.13 10.18
C ASN A 259 -7.69 6.52 11.42
N ASP A 260 -8.22 6.28 12.63
CA ASP A 260 -7.48 6.60 13.86
C ASP A 260 -6.26 5.70 14.03
N PHE A 261 -6.37 4.42 13.65
CA PHE A 261 -5.22 3.52 13.62
C PHE A 261 -4.14 3.99 12.64
N GLN A 262 -4.51 4.47 11.45
CA GLN A 262 -3.54 5.02 10.50
C GLN A 262 -2.87 6.30 11.04
N LYS A 263 -3.63 7.19 11.69
CA LYS A 263 -3.06 8.38 12.35
C LYS A 263 -2.08 7.97 13.47
N LEU A 264 -2.46 7.03 14.33
CA LEU A 264 -1.60 6.52 15.39
C LEU A 264 -0.32 5.89 14.81
N LYS A 265 -0.45 5.05 13.79
CA LYS A 265 0.68 4.42 13.10
C LYS A 265 1.70 5.46 12.61
N ARG A 266 1.24 6.57 12.03
CA ARG A 266 2.11 7.65 11.56
C ARG A 266 2.81 8.35 12.72
N VAL A 267 2.11 8.59 13.84
CA VAL A 267 2.72 9.14 15.07
C VAL A 267 3.80 8.21 15.58
N VAL A 268 3.55 6.89 15.60
CA VAL A 268 4.54 5.89 16.01
C VAL A 268 5.77 5.94 15.10
N PHE A 269 5.57 5.95 13.78
CA PHE A 269 6.69 6.01 12.83
C PHE A 269 7.52 7.28 13.02
N ALA A 270 6.89 8.46 13.09
CA ALA A 270 7.57 9.73 13.34
C ALA A 270 8.27 9.79 14.72
N SER A 271 7.86 8.94 15.66
CA SER A 271 8.52 8.84 16.99
C SER A 271 9.77 7.97 16.98
N CYS A 272 9.98 7.17 15.92
CA CYS A 272 11.10 6.26 15.81
C CYS A 272 12.34 6.95 15.21
N ASP A 273 13.50 6.55 15.71
CA ASP A 273 14.79 7.01 15.21
C ASP A 273 15.19 6.24 13.95
N ILE A 274 14.75 4.97 13.83
CA ILE A 274 14.98 4.10 12.68
C ILE A 274 13.94 2.97 12.62
N ALA A 275 13.74 2.38 11.44
CA ALA A 275 12.89 1.22 11.24
C ALA A 275 13.63 0.04 10.59
N LEU A 276 13.34 -1.18 11.03
CA LEU A 276 13.60 -2.42 10.31
C LEU A 276 12.26 -2.94 9.77
N ALA A 277 12.10 -2.94 8.46
CA ALA A 277 10.81 -3.20 7.84
C ALA A 277 10.89 -4.29 6.74
N ALA A 278 9.81 -5.06 6.60
CA ALA A 278 9.59 -5.88 5.42
C ALA A 278 9.41 -5.01 4.17
N SER A 279 9.79 -5.54 3.01
CA SER A 279 9.58 -4.83 1.74
C SER A 279 8.08 -4.68 1.43
N GLY A 280 7.68 -3.47 1.01
CA GLY A 280 6.29 -3.17 0.64
C GLY A 280 6.00 -1.67 0.68
N THR A 281 4.70 -1.33 0.67
CA THR A 281 4.21 0.06 0.74
C THR A 281 4.58 0.76 2.05
N VAL A 282 4.87 0.00 3.11
CA VAL A 282 5.32 0.56 4.40
C VAL A 282 6.56 1.44 4.27
N SER A 283 7.41 1.21 3.26
CA SER A 283 8.57 2.06 2.99
C SER A 283 8.18 3.49 2.59
N LEU A 284 7.06 3.68 1.89
CA LEU A 284 6.53 5.00 1.57
C LEU A 284 5.89 5.67 2.79
N GLU A 285 5.24 4.90 3.65
CA GLU A 285 4.68 5.42 4.90
C GLU A 285 5.80 5.89 5.85
N LEU A 286 6.92 5.15 5.95
CA LEU A 286 8.11 5.56 6.69
C LEU A 286 8.76 6.79 6.05
N ALA A 287 8.80 6.86 4.73
CA ALA A 287 9.31 8.03 4.02
C ALA A 287 8.46 9.28 4.33
N SER A 288 7.13 9.15 4.38
CA SER A 288 6.21 10.27 4.69
C SER A 288 6.33 10.78 6.14
N THR A 289 6.99 10.03 7.01
CA THR A 289 7.32 10.44 8.38
C THR A 289 8.80 10.75 8.58
N GLU A 290 9.58 10.77 7.49
CA GLU A 290 11.03 10.95 7.49
C GLU A 290 11.80 9.98 8.40
N THR A 291 11.27 8.79 8.62
CA THR A 291 11.86 7.75 9.48
C THR A 291 12.87 6.93 8.68
N PRO A 292 14.18 6.99 8.98
CA PRO A 292 15.17 6.17 8.31
C PRO A 292 14.86 4.68 8.42
N MET A 293 15.27 3.88 7.44
CA MET A 293 14.89 2.48 7.43
C MET A 293 15.95 1.55 6.85
N VAL A 294 15.88 0.30 7.26
CA VAL A 294 16.55 -0.84 6.64
C VAL A 294 15.49 -1.83 6.22
N ILE A 295 15.58 -2.34 4.99
CA ILE A 295 14.60 -3.28 4.44
C ILE A 295 15.15 -4.70 4.50
N ALA A 296 14.35 -5.59 5.08
CA ALA A 296 14.59 -7.03 5.10
C ALA A 296 13.46 -7.75 4.36
N TYR A 297 13.82 -8.67 3.48
CA TYR A 297 12.83 -9.48 2.79
C TYR A 297 13.36 -10.89 2.57
N ASP A 298 12.65 -11.87 3.08
CA ASP A 298 12.97 -13.27 2.87
C ASP A 298 11.82 -14.02 2.20
N MET A 299 12.19 -14.99 1.38
CA MET A 299 11.25 -15.80 0.61
C MET A 299 11.74 -17.26 0.55
N GLY A 300 10.82 -18.20 0.33
CA GLY A 300 11.16 -19.62 0.21
C GLY A 300 12.16 -19.88 -0.93
N PHE A 301 12.88 -21.00 -0.84
CA PHE A 301 13.92 -21.38 -1.80
C PHE A 301 13.43 -21.35 -3.26
N LEU A 302 12.27 -21.94 -3.54
CA LEU A 302 11.66 -21.93 -4.88
C LEU A 302 11.30 -20.50 -5.32
N SER A 303 10.76 -19.70 -4.41
CA SER A 303 10.44 -18.28 -4.69
C SER A 303 11.71 -17.45 -4.95
N ARG A 304 12.83 -17.74 -4.27
CA ARG A 304 14.12 -17.09 -4.55
C ARG A 304 14.61 -17.38 -5.96
N LEU A 305 14.46 -18.61 -6.41
CA LEU A 305 14.84 -19.01 -7.78
C LEU A 305 13.97 -18.29 -8.83
N VAL A 306 12.66 -18.30 -8.63
CA VAL A 306 11.68 -17.57 -9.48
C VAL A 306 11.94 -16.06 -9.46
N PHE A 307 12.20 -15.49 -8.28
CA PHE A 307 12.54 -14.08 -8.14
C PHE A 307 13.77 -13.68 -8.95
N ARG A 308 14.86 -14.46 -8.86
CA ARG A 308 16.09 -14.21 -9.65
C ARG A 308 15.86 -14.27 -11.16
N LEU A 309 14.93 -15.11 -11.62
CA LEU A 309 14.66 -15.31 -13.05
C LEU A 309 13.67 -14.30 -13.62
N LEU A 310 12.70 -13.86 -12.82
CA LEU A 310 11.55 -13.05 -13.29
C LEU A 310 11.58 -11.60 -12.87
N VAL A 311 12.34 -11.24 -11.82
CA VAL A 311 12.38 -9.87 -11.32
C VAL A 311 13.50 -9.11 -12.01
N SER A 312 13.09 -8.12 -12.81
CA SER A 312 13.98 -7.25 -13.59
C SER A 312 14.34 -5.94 -12.89
N VAL A 313 13.79 -5.72 -11.69
CA VAL A 313 14.03 -4.47 -10.95
C VAL A 313 15.31 -4.52 -10.13
N LYS A 314 16.01 -3.38 -10.07
CA LYS A 314 17.26 -3.21 -9.34
C LYS A 314 17.07 -3.10 -7.82
N SER A 315 15.86 -2.86 -7.34
CA SER A 315 15.50 -2.66 -5.93
C SER A 315 14.10 -3.21 -5.66
N VAL A 316 13.86 -3.67 -4.43
CA VAL A 316 12.52 -4.05 -3.95
C VAL A 316 11.90 -2.96 -3.06
N ASN A 317 12.65 -1.93 -2.74
CA ASN A 317 12.18 -0.78 -1.97
C ASN A 317 11.65 0.30 -2.92
N LEU A 318 10.44 0.79 -2.65
CA LEU A 318 9.81 1.80 -3.50
C LEU A 318 10.53 3.15 -3.46
N VAL A 319 11.10 3.55 -2.33
CA VAL A 319 11.87 4.80 -2.24
C VAL A 319 13.10 4.75 -3.16
N ASN A 320 13.87 3.65 -3.14
CA ASN A 320 15.00 3.48 -4.03
C ASN A 320 14.59 3.46 -5.52
N LEU A 321 13.47 2.79 -5.83
CA LEU A 321 12.94 2.71 -7.20
C LEU A 321 12.50 4.08 -7.73
N ILE A 322 11.78 4.85 -6.92
CA ILE A 322 11.22 6.14 -7.31
C ILE A 322 12.31 7.21 -7.38
N SER A 323 13.21 7.27 -6.38
CA SER A 323 14.31 8.23 -6.36
C SER A 323 15.42 7.90 -7.34
N GLU A 324 15.44 6.67 -7.87
CA GLU A 324 16.55 6.09 -8.65
C GLU A 324 17.88 6.09 -7.88
N GLN A 325 17.81 6.03 -6.55
CA GLN A 325 18.96 6.02 -5.64
C GLN A 325 18.93 4.74 -4.80
N HIS A 326 20.10 4.20 -4.47
CA HIS A 326 20.24 3.01 -3.62
C HIS A 326 20.68 3.39 -2.20
N THR A 327 20.00 4.36 -1.59
CA THR A 327 20.33 4.87 -0.26
C THR A 327 19.70 4.06 0.88
N ILE A 328 18.57 3.39 0.61
CA ILE A 328 17.93 2.49 1.57
C ILE A 328 18.59 1.11 1.48
N PRO A 329 19.25 0.60 2.54
CA PRO A 329 19.83 -0.73 2.53
C PRO A 329 18.77 -1.83 2.43
N GLU A 330 19.01 -2.82 1.57
CA GLU A 330 18.08 -3.93 1.31
C GLU A 330 18.79 -5.27 1.53
N PHE A 331 18.23 -6.10 2.40
CA PHE A 331 18.74 -7.44 2.68
C PHE A 331 17.71 -8.48 2.23
N ILE A 332 17.98 -9.11 1.07
CA ILE A 332 17.03 -9.99 0.40
C ILE A 332 17.52 -11.43 0.40
N GLY A 333 16.67 -12.36 0.78
CA GLY A 333 16.90 -13.79 0.72
C GLY A 333 18.13 -14.23 1.52
N SER A 334 19.17 -14.77 0.88
CA SER A 334 20.40 -15.23 1.56
C SER A 334 21.21 -14.11 2.21
N ASN A 335 20.99 -12.85 1.83
CA ASN A 335 21.61 -11.69 2.45
C ASN A 335 20.82 -11.15 3.65
N CYS A 336 19.64 -11.67 3.93
CA CYS A 336 18.82 -11.31 5.10
C CYS A 336 19.45 -11.94 6.37
N LYS A 337 20.63 -11.42 6.77
CA LYS A 337 21.43 -11.90 7.90
C LYS A 337 21.42 -10.88 9.03
N PRO A 338 21.17 -11.30 10.30
CA PRO A 338 21.06 -10.39 11.44
C PRO A 338 22.25 -9.46 11.60
N ASP A 339 23.49 -9.94 11.49
CA ASP A 339 24.69 -9.13 11.67
C ASP A 339 24.78 -8.00 10.63
N LYS A 340 24.47 -8.30 9.37
CA LYS A 340 24.49 -7.30 8.28
C LYS A 340 23.40 -6.25 8.47
N ILE A 341 22.21 -6.68 8.88
CA ILE A 341 21.07 -5.81 9.15
C ILE A 341 21.39 -4.89 10.33
N PHE A 342 21.93 -5.47 11.42
CA PHE A 342 22.34 -4.71 12.58
C PHE A 342 23.36 -3.62 12.23
N GLN A 343 24.42 -3.97 11.48
CA GLN A 343 25.44 -3.00 11.08
C GLN A 343 24.83 -1.87 10.21
N ALA A 344 23.89 -2.21 9.32
CA ALA A 344 23.20 -1.20 8.51
C ALA A 344 22.30 -0.29 9.35
N LEU A 345 21.63 -0.82 10.38
CA LEU A 345 20.85 0.00 11.32
C LEU A 345 21.75 0.99 12.07
N VAL A 346 22.90 0.53 12.58
CA VAL A 346 23.86 1.41 13.27
C VAL A 346 24.37 2.51 12.35
N ASN A 347 24.82 2.17 11.15
CA ASN A 347 25.32 3.14 10.18
C ASN A 347 24.23 4.19 9.80
N GLN A 348 22.97 3.79 9.70
CA GLN A 348 21.88 4.72 9.36
C GLN A 348 21.43 5.58 10.55
N LEU A 349 21.62 5.10 11.79
CA LEU A 349 21.44 5.92 12.98
C LEU A 349 22.51 7.01 13.09
N GLU A 350 23.75 6.71 12.68
CA GLU A 350 24.88 7.67 12.70
C GLU A 350 24.75 8.71 11.57
N ASP A 351 24.34 8.30 10.35
CA ASP A 351 24.16 9.21 9.21
C ASP A 351 22.86 8.92 8.42
N PRO A 352 21.74 9.50 8.84
CA PRO A 352 20.45 9.36 8.15
C PRO A 352 20.25 10.34 6.98
N ILE A 353 21.17 11.29 6.74
CA ILE A 353 20.94 12.43 5.84
C ILE A 353 20.66 11.97 4.40
N GLY A 354 21.46 11.03 3.90
CA GLY A 354 21.30 10.48 2.56
C GLY A 354 19.95 9.85 2.35
N GLN A 355 19.45 9.07 3.31
CA GLN A 355 18.12 8.48 3.25
C GLN A 355 17.00 9.52 3.29
N LYS A 356 17.05 10.48 4.20
CA LYS A 356 16.04 11.54 4.31
C LYS A 356 15.93 12.33 3.02
N THR A 357 17.05 12.61 2.37
CA THR A 357 17.07 13.29 1.07
C THR A 357 16.39 12.44 -0.02
N ALA A 358 16.67 11.15 -0.08
CA ALA A 358 16.04 10.24 -1.04
C ALA A 358 14.53 10.07 -0.78
N MET A 359 14.11 10.04 0.49
CA MET A 359 12.70 9.97 0.88
C MET A 359 11.93 11.21 0.41
N ARG A 360 12.45 12.41 0.69
CA ARG A 360 11.84 13.67 0.23
C ARG A 360 11.74 13.71 -1.28
N LYS A 361 12.84 13.40 -1.99
CA LYS A 361 12.83 13.29 -3.45
C LYS A 361 11.77 12.32 -3.96
N SER A 362 11.60 11.17 -3.30
CA SER A 362 10.59 10.20 -3.69
C SER A 362 9.17 10.73 -3.51
N LEU A 363 8.90 11.43 -2.39
CA LEU A 363 7.59 12.04 -2.14
C LEU A 363 7.30 13.15 -3.14
N ASP A 364 8.29 14.00 -3.47
CA ASP A 364 8.16 15.04 -4.50
C ASP A 364 7.81 14.43 -5.86
N LEU A 365 8.47 13.33 -6.24
CA LEU A 365 8.19 12.61 -7.50
C LEU A 365 6.82 11.88 -7.49
N LEU A 366 6.28 11.58 -6.33
CA LEU A 366 4.94 11.01 -6.16
C LEU A 366 3.82 12.06 -6.12
N SER A 367 4.18 13.34 -6.04
CA SER A 367 3.24 14.47 -6.11
C SER A 367 3.06 14.91 -7.56
N VAL A 368 1.85 15.32 -7.93
CA VAL A 368 1.55 15.90 -9.23
C VAL A 368 1.15 17.35 -9.05
N GLY A 369 2.08 18.27 -9.33
CA GLY A 369 1.82 19.71 -9.27
C GLY A 369 1.39 20.26 -7.92
N GLY A 370 1.63 19.53 -6.83
CA GLY A 370 1.18 19.92 -5.48
C GLY A 370 -0.33 19.72 -5.23
N GLU A 371 -1.07 19.19 -6.21
CA GLU A 371 -2.48 18.87 -6.05
C GLU A 371 -2.69 17.56 -5.30
N HIS A 372 -3.84 17.42 -4.67
CA HIS A 372 -4.24 16.17 -4.02
C HIS A 372 -4.45 15.07 -5.07
N SER A 373 -3.88 13.88 -4.86
CA SER A 373 -3.93 12.76 -5.82
C SER A 373 -5.36 12.38 -6.25
N GLY A 374 -6.34 12.46 -5.35
CA GLY A 374 -7.75 12.27 -5.66
C GLY A 374 -8.31 13.29 -6.66
N THR A 375 -7.86 14.55 -6.60
CA THR A 375 -8.25 15.62 -7.55
C THR A 375 -7.61 15.37 -8.91
N VAL A 376 -6.33 15.03 -8.95
CA VAL A 376 -5.63 14.70 -10.21
C VAL A 376 -6.26 13.48 -10.87
N ALA A 377 -6.59 12.45 -10.10
CA ALA A 377 -7.29 11.26 -10.59
C ALA A 377 -8.66 11.61 -11.17
N ALA A 378 -9.42 12.48 -10.50
CA ALA A 378 -10.73 12.94 -10.99
C ALA A 378 -10.62 13.71 -12.32
N LYS A 379 -9.64 14.61 -12.45
CA LYS A 379 -9.37 15.32 -13.71
C LYS A 379 -9.05 14.35 -14.84
N SER A 380 -8.17 13.37 -14.59
CA SER A 380 -7.81 12.34 -15.57
C SER A 380 -9.04 11.52 -16.02
N VAL A 381 -9.94 11.15 -15.08
CA VAL A 381 -11.21 10.46 -15.41
C VAL A 381 -12.09 11.33 -16.33
N ILE A 382 -12.27 12.60 -16.00
CA ILE A 382 -13.11 13.53 -16.76
C ILE A 382 -12.54 13.71 -18.17
N ASP A 383 -11.26 14.03 -18.26
CA ASP A 383 -10.55 14.25 -19.54
C ASP A 383 -10.62 13.01 -20.45
N PHE A 384 -10.46 11.81 -19.86
CA PHE A 384 -10.58 10.57 -20.61
C PHE A 384 -12.00 10.36 -21.16
N LEU A 385 -13.02 10.63 -20.36
CA LEU A 385 -14.42 10.47 -20.77
C LEU A 385 -14.84 11.50 -21.83
N GLU A 386 -14.34 12.73 -21.73
CA GLU A 386 -14.63 13.79 -22.72
C GLU A 386 -14.01 13.48 -24.08
N LYS A 387 -12.75 13.03 -24.12
CA LYS A 387 -12.08 12.61 -25.36
C LYS A 387 -12.77 11.45 -26.09
N ARG A 388 -13.61 10.68 -25.41
CA ARG A 388 -14.37 9.56 -26.01
C ARG A 388 -15.79 9.93 -26.44
N LYS A 389 -16.26 11.12 -26.12
CA LYS A 389 -17.53 11.66 -26.63
C LYS A 389 -17.38 12.34 -27.99
N THR A 390 -16.16 12.77 -28.32
CA THR A 390 -15.76 13.31 -29.63
C THR A 390 -15.29 12.19 -30.54
#